data_9eb0ecd3ec293805b389256fba50b77a
#
_entry.id   9eb0ecd3ec293805b389256fba50b77a
#
_cell.length_a   1.000
_cell.length_b   1.000
_cell.length_c   1.000
_cell.angle_alpha   90.00
_cell.angle_beta   90.00
_cell.angle_gamma   90.00
#
_symmetry.space_group_name_H-M   'P 1'
#
loop_
_entity.id
_entity.type
_entity.pdbx_description
1 polymer ?
#
loop_
_entity_poly.entity_id
_entity_poly.type
_entity_poly.pdbx_seq_one_letter_code
_entity_poly.pdbx_strand_id
1 'polypeptide(L)'
;KGAKALSKVDDAKDAVRVGENILKNMNPKDIKYTQDSIANRFSTDRLGYRRPLVDAISELKTGVNPFQNSPIRVFEKNGNLFSADNRRLFSFKEAGTQSIDVIKVDRKDLDFDKNRHIENFFKEFFPKTKGETIKVRVGLK
;
A
#
# COMPACT_ATOMS: atom_id res chain seq x y z
N LYS A 1 5.28 -18.64 -18.91
CA LYS A 1 5.06 -18.39 -18.68
C LYS A 1 4.66 -17.60 -18.08
N GLY A 2 4.66 -17.28 -17.66
CA GLY A 2 4.20 -16.71 -16.87
C GLY A 2 3.58 -15.75 -17.08
N ALA A 3 3.69 -15.38 -17.54
CA ALA A 3 3.17 -14.42 -17.70
C ALA A 3 2.04 -14.47 -18.03
N LYS A 4 1.76 -15.15 -18.27
CA LYS A 4 0.76 -15.14 -18.66
C LYS A 4 -0.02 -14.68 -18.05
N ALA A 5 -0.06 -14.63 -17.42
CA ALA A 5 -0.99 -14.24 -16.78
C ALA A 5 -1.27 -12.98 -17.02
N LEU A 6 -0.80 -12.47 -17.50
CA LEU A 6 -1.06 -11.34 -17.60
C LEU A 6 -2.04 -10.99 -18.12
N SER A 7 -2.40 -11.16 -18.34
CA SER A 7 -3.25 -10.82 -18.83
C SER A 7 -4.17 -10.49 -18.46
N LYS A 8 -4.49 -10.26 -18.23
CA LYS A 8 -5.39 -9.94 -17.92
C LYS A 8 -5.69 -8.90 -17.78
N VAL A 9 -5.70 -8.24 -18.08
CA VAL A 9 -5.81 -7.31 -17.83
C VAL A 9 -6.34 -6.35 -18.21
N ASP A 10 -6.88 -5.72 -18.22
CA ASP A 10 -7.55 -4.81 -18.31
C ASP A 10 -6.98 -3.65 -18.76
N ASP A 11 -6.46 -2.97 -18.56
CA ASP A 11 -5.81 -2.02 -18.87
C ASP A 11 -4.61 -2.62 -19.26
N ALA A 12 -4.44 -3.04 -20.43
CA ALA A 12 -3.38 -3.82 -20.88
C ALA A 12 -2.05 -3.23 -20.52
N LYS A 13 -1.95 -1.93 -20.65
CA LYS A 13 -0.70 -1.32 -20.36
C LYS A 13 -0.32 -1.44 -18.92
N ASP A 14 -1.24 -1.16 -18.03
CA ASP A 14 -0.96 -1.28 -16.63
C ASP A 14 -0.82 -2.73 -16.24
N ALA A 15 -1.57 -3.60 -16.85
CA ALA A 15 -1.50 -5.00 -16.51
C ALA A 15 -0.14 -5.59 -16.85
N VAL A 16 0.43 -5.20 -17.96
CA VAL A 16 1.73 -5.73 -18.32
C VAL A 16 2.79 -5.30 -17.32
N ARG A 17 2.80 -4.02 -17.00
CA ARG A 17 3.77 -3.54 -16.07
C ARG A 17 3.61 -4.14 -14.70
N VAL A 18 2.37 -4.25 -14.26
CA VAL A 18 2.07 -4.86 -12.99
C VAL A 18 2.50 -6.32 -12.98
N GLY A 19 2.25 -7.02 -14.07
CA GLY A 19 2.59 -8.42 -14.15
C GLY A 19 4.08 -8.69 -13.96
N GLU A 20 4.90 -7.77 -14.39
CA GLU A 20 6.34 -7.97 -14.28
C GLU A 20 6.85 -7.76 -12.88
N ASN A 21 6.13 -7.02 -12.05
CA ASN A 21 6.63 -6.62 -10.76
C ASN A 21 5.75 -7.06 -9.60
N ILE A 22 4.86 -7.98 -9.83
CA ILE A 22 3.99 -8.44 -8.76
C ILE A 22 4.72 -9.44 -7.89
N LEU A 23 4.64 -9.21 -6.57
CA LEU A 23 5.07 -10.19 -5.58
C LEU A 23 3.80 -10.79 -5.01
N LYS A 24 3.65 -12.09 -5.17
CA LYS A 24 2.43 -12.76 -4.77
C LYS A 24 2.51 -13.35 -3.38
N ASN A 25 1.36 -13.42 -2.75
CA ASN A 25 1.23 -14.10 -1.47
C ASN A 25 2.13 -13.53 -0.39
N MET A 26 2.22 -12.21 -0.36
CA MET A 26 2.99 -11.54 0.66
C MET A 26 2.16 -11.39 1.92
N ASN A 27 2.77 -11.67 3.07
CA ASN A 27 2.10 -11.41 4.33
C ASN A 27 2.26 -9.93 4.65
N PRO A 28 1.18 -9.19 4.88
CA PRO A 28 1.31 -7.78 5.19
C PRO A 28 2.23 -7.49 6.38
N LYS A 29 2.37 -8.45 7.29
CA LYS A 29 3.27 -8.26 8.44
C LYS A 29 4.73 -8.14 8.03
N ASP A 30 5.07 -8.60 6.84
CA ASP A 30 6.44 -8.54 6.36
C ASP A 30 6.76 -7.25 5.64
N ILE A 31 5.80 -6.32 5.58
CA ILE A 31 5.98 -5.05 4.90
C ILE A 31 5.95 -3.95 5.95
N LYS A 32 6.89 -3.03 5.84
CA LYS A 32 7.05 -1.97 6.83
C LYS A 32 6.45 -0.66 6.34
N TYR A 33 6.14 0.20 7.29
CA TYR A 33 5.58 1.52 6.99
C TYR A 33 6.69 2.52 6.69
N THR A 34 6.34 3.54 5.92
CA THR A 34 7.28 4.64 5.63
C THR A 34 6.93 5.90 6.39
N GLN A 35 5.93 5.86 7.27
CA GLN A 35 5.49 7.02 8.04
C GLN A 35 5.26 6.62 9.48
N ASP A 36 5.27 7.61 10.36
CA ASP A 36 4.94 7.38 11.77
C ASP A 36 3.44 7.44 12.02
N SER A 37 2.70 8.12 11.18
CA SER A 37 1.26 8.24 11.37
C SER A 37 0.54 8.40 10.04
N ILE A 38 -0.73 8.07 10.05
CA ILE A 38 -1.58 8.20 8.88
C ILE A 38 -2.91 8.82 9.29
N ALA A 39 -3.60 9.40 8.31
CA ALA A 39 -4.96 9.88 8.54
C ALA A 39 -5.89 8.69 8.75
N ASN A 40 -7.02 8.93 9.41
CA ASN A 40 -7.98 7.86 9.66
C ASN A 40 -8.96 7.65 8.51
N ARG A 41 -8.76 8.36 7.39
CA ARG A 41 -9.58 8.21 6.20
C ARG A 41 -8.68 8.16 4.98
N PHE A 42 -9.18 7.53 3.95
CA PHE A 42 -8.47 7.51 2.67
C PHE A 42 -8.61 8.86 1.97
N SER A 43 -7.88 9.04 0.88
CA SER A 43 -7.98 10.24 0.08
C SER A 43 -9.38 10.38 -0.49
N THR A 44 -9.73 11.60 -0.86
CA THR A 44 -11.02 11.88 -1.47
C THR A 44 -11.14 11.12 -2.79
N ASP A 45 -12.26 10.42 -2.96
CA ASP A 45 -12.51 9.71 -4.20
C ASP A 45 -13.18 10.65 -5.22
N ARG A 46 -13.58 10.08 -6.35
CA ARG A 46 -14.14 10.89 -7.42
C ARG A 46 -15.44 11.56 -7.05
N LEU A 47 -16.13 11.00 -6.07
CA LEU A 47 -17.41 11.53 -5.64
C LEU A 47 -17.27 12.52 -4.48
N GLY A 48 -16.03 12.83 -4.08
CA GLY A 48 -15.80 13.75 -2.99
C GLY A 48 -15.86 13.13 -1.61
N TYR A 49 -15.89 11.81 -1.54
CA TYR A 49 -16.01 11.11 -0.28
C TYR A 49 -14.66 10.60 0.20
N ARG A 50 -14.42 10.71 1.48
CA ARG A 50 -13.23 10.16 2.11
C ARG A 50 -13.65 8.99 2.98
N ARG A 51 -13.35 7.80 2.53
CA ARG A 51 -13.77 6.59 3.21
C ARG A 51 -12.98 6.38 4.49
N PRO A 52 -13.63 6.07 5.62
CA PRO A 52 -12.89 5.76 6.85
C PRO A 52 -12.11 4.46 6.72
N LEU A 53 -10.96 4.39 7.38
CA LEU A 53 -10.17 3.15 7.36
C LEU A 53 -10.96 2.01 7.98
N VAL A 54 -11.73 2.28 9.02
CA VAL A 54 -12.48 1.21 9.69
C VAL A 54 -13.45 0.51 8.77
N ASP A 55 -14.00 1.23 7.78
CA ASP A 55 -14.92 0.59 6.84
C ASP A 55 -14.19 -0.42 5.97
N ALA A 56 -13.02 -0.07 5.49
CA ALA A 56 -12.24 -0.99 4.68
C ALA A 56 -11.78 -2.18 5.50
N ILE A 57 -11.38 -1.93 6.74
CA ILE A 57 -10.97 -3.02 7.63
C ILE A 57 -12.11 -3.99 7.85
N SER A 58 -13.33 -3.48 8.07
CA SER A 58 -14.50 -4.33 8.25
C SER A 58 -14.76 -5.20 7.02
N GLU A 59 -14.62 -4.62 5.83
CA GLU A 59 -14.83 -5.39 4.62
C GLU A 59 -13.78 -6.50 4.49
N LEU A 60 -12.54 -6.18 4.79
CA LEU A 60 -11.48 -7.18 4.71
C LEU A 60 -11.74 -8.34 5.66
N LYS A 61 -12.28 -8.05 6.83
CA LYS A 61 -12.58 -9.11 7.79
C LYS A 61 -13.67 -10.04 7.30
N THR A 62 -14.52 -9.57 6.40
CA THR A 62 -15.58 -10.40 5.86
C THR A 62 -15.18 -11.08 4.56
N GLY A 63 -13.92 -10.91 4.12
CA GLY A 63 -13.45 -11.54 2.90
C GLY A 63 -13.55 -10.69 1.66
N VAL A 64 -13.99 -9.45 1.78
CA VAL A 64 -14.07 -8.55 0.64
C VAL A 64 -12.83 -7.68 0.63
N ASN A 65 -12.13 -7.63 -0.53
CA ASN A 65 -10.95 -6.79 -0.64
C ASN A 65 -11.31 -5.51 -1.39
N PRO A 66 -11.44 -4.39 -0.68
CA PRO A 66 -11.79 -3.13 -1.34
C PRO A 66 -10.66 -2.55 -2.16
N PHE A 67 -9.46 -3.15 -2.07
CA PHE A 67 -8.29 -2.66 -2.81
C PHE A 67 -7.87 -3.59 -3.92
N GLN A 68 -8.79 -4.43 -4.38
CA GLN A 68 -8.44 -5.46 -5.36
C GLN A 68 -7.82 -4.88 -6.61
N ASN A 69 -8.28 -3.71 -7.03
CA ASN A 69 -7.77 -3.08 -8.24
C ASN A 69 -6.68 -2.05 -7.96
N SER A 70 -6.22 -1.98 -6.71
CA SER A 70 -5.19 -1.00 -6.34
C SER A 70 -4.23 -1.66 -5.35
N PRO A 71 -3.40 -2.59 -5.84
CA PRO A 71 -2.46 -3.26 -4.94
C PRO A 71 -1.50 -2.27 -4.30
N ILE A 72 -1.02 -2.62 -3.12
CA ILE A 72 -0.03 -1.80 -2.44
C ILE A 72 1.25 -1.80 -3.25
N ARG A 73 1.84 -0.62 -3.39
CA ARG A 73 3.16 -0.48 -4.00
C ARG A 73 4.19 -0.61 -2.89
N VAL A 74 5.23 -1.39 -3.13
CA VAL A 74 6.30 -1.58 -2.16
C VAL A 74 7.63 -1.36 -2.83
N PHE A 75 8.64 -0.99 -2.04
CA PHE A 75 9.99 -0.86 -2.56
C PHE A 75 10.95 -1.39 -1.51
N GLU A 76 12.13 -1.76 -1.96
CA GLU A 76 13.11 -2.37 -1.09
C GLU A 76 14.15 -1.36 -0.64
N LYS A 77 14.50 -1.42 0.63
CA LYS A 77 15.60 -0.63 1.15
C LYS A 77 16.24 -1.41 2.29
N ASN A 78 17.54 -1.59 2.19
CA ASN A 78 18.32 -2.30 3.22
C ASN A 78 17.76 -3.69 3.53
N GLY A 79 17.28 -4.38 2.51
CA GLY A 79 16.79 -5.73 2.69
C GLY A 79 15.37 -5.85 3.18
N ASN A 80 14.68 -4.73 3.38
CA ASN A 80 13.30 -4.74 3.85
C ASN A 80 12.38 -4.15 2.80
N LEU A 81 11.13 -4.59 2.81
CA LEU A 81 10.11 -4.02 1.94
C LEU A 81 9.34 -2.96 2.71
N PHE A 82 9.18 -1.82 2.08
CA PHE A 82 8.45 -0.70 2.66
C PHE A 82 7.28 -0.31 1.76
N SER A 83 6.22 0.17 2.37
CA SER A 83 4.99 0.49 1.65
C SER A 83 4.95 1.95 1.22
N ALA A 84 4.54 2.19 -0.01
CA ALA A 84 4.21 3.53 -0.47
C ALA A 84 2.75 3.87 -0.18
N ASP A 85 1.97 2.89 0.28
CA ASP A 85 0.54 3.04 0.50
C ASP A 85 0.18 2.60 1.91
N ASN A 86 0.60 3.40 2.88
CA ASN A 86 0.55 3.02 4.29
C ASN A 86 -0.86 2.79 4.83
N ARG A 87 -1.84 3.57 4.36
CA ARG A 87 -3.21 3.38 4.84
C ARG A 87 -3.78 2.04 4.41
N ARG A 88 -3.48 1.61 3.19
CA ARG A 88 -3.93 0.30 2.74
C ARG A 88 -3.21 -0.81 3.49
N LEU A 89 -1.90 -0.64 3.70
CA LEU A 89 -1.15 -1.63 4.47
C LEU A 89 -1.71 -1.75 5.87
N PHE A 90 -1.99 -0.62 6.51
CA PHE A 90 -2.56 -0.63 7.85
C PHE A 90 -3.87 -1.41 7.87
N SER A 91 -4.71 -1.19 6.88
CA SER A 91 -6.01 -1.86 6.82
C SER A 91 -5.85 -3.37 6.73
N PHE A 92 -4.92 -3.83 5.89
CA PHE A 92 -4.68 -5.27 5.79
C PHE A 92 -4.15 -5.84 7.11
N LYS A 93 -3.23 -5.13 7.76
CA LYS A 93 -2.66 -5.63 9.01
C LYS A 93 -3.71 -5.69 10.11
N GLU A 94 -4.54 -4.65 10.22
CA GLU A 94 -5.58 -4.62 11.24
C GLU A 94 -6.64 -5.67 11.01
N ALA A 95 -6.91 -5.99 9.78
CA ALA A 95 -7.90 -7.01 9.46
C ALA A 95 -7.37 -8.43 9.64
N GLY A 96 -6.06 -8.57 9.87
CA GLY A 96 -5.46 -9.89 10.02
C GLY A 96 -5.28 -10.61 8.70
N THR A 97 -5.28 -9.88 7.59
CA THR A 97 -5.09 -10.48 6.27
C THR A 97 -3.71 -11.12 6.21
N GLN A 98 -3.64 -12.33 5.69
CA GLN A 98 -2.40 -13.09 5.71
C GLN A 98 -1.68 -13.15 4.37
N SER A 99 -2.35 -12.83 3.30
CA SER A 99 -1.74 -12.97 1.98
C SER A 99 -2.33 -11.94 1.03
N ILE A 100 -1.46 -11.15 0.44
CA ILE A 100 -1.86 -10.16 -0.57
C ILE A 100 -0.83 -10.17 -1.68
N ASP A 101 -1.23 -9.68 -2.84
CA ASP A 101 -0.30 -9.44 -3.92
C ASP A 101 0.06 -7.96 -3.88
N VAL A 102 1.33 -7.65 -4.09
CA VAL A 102 1.81 -6.28 -4.06
C VAL A 102 2.62 -6.00 -5.31
N ILE A 103 2.79 -4.74 -5.63
CA ILE A 103 3.59 -4.33 -6.79
C ILE A 103 4.90 -3.79 -6.27
N LYS A 104 6.01 -4.38 -6.73
CA LYS A 104 7.32 -3.88 -6.35
C LYS A 104 7.71 -2.79 -7.34
N VAL A 105 8.07 -1.63 -6.83
CA VAL A 105 8.44 -0.50 -7.66
C VAL A 105 9.84 -0.04 -7.29
N ASP A 106 10.48 0.66 -8.23
CA ASP A 106 11.77 1.25 -7.97
C ASP A 106 11.57 2.70 -7.54
N ARG A 107 12.55 3.22 -6.82
CA ARG A 107 12.47 4.61 -6.38
C ARG A 107 12.18 5.56 -7.54
N LYS A 108 12.78 5.31 -8.69
CA LYS A 108 12.61 6.19 -9.83
C LYS A 108 11.19 6.21 -10.39
N ASP A 109 10.40 5.21 -10.03
CA ASP A 109 9.03 5.13 -10.51
C ASP A 109 8.03 5.76 -9.56
N LEU A 110 8.50 6.34 -8.47
CA LEU A 110 7.63 6.97 -7.49
C LEU A 110 7.49 8.45 -7.81
N ASP A 111 6.26 8.94 -7.75
CA ASP A 111 5.99 10.35 -7.98
C ASP A 111 6.12 11.07 -6.65
N PHE A 112 7.25 11.71 -6.43
CA PHE A 112 7.52 12.34 -5.15
C PHE A 112 6.67 13.58 -4.92
N ASP A 113 6.17 14.20 -5.98
CA ASP A 113 5.27 15.33 -5.79
C ASP A 113 3.99 14.87 -5.12
N LYS A 114 3.53 13.69 -5.46
CA LYS A 114 2.31 13.15 -4.87
C LYS A 114 2.58 12.31 -3.64
N ASN A 115 3.82 11.89 -3.46
CA ASN A 115 4.18 11.00 -2.38
C ASN A 115 5.29 11.62 -1.53
N ARG A 116 5.01 12.80 -0.99
CA ARG A 116 5.99 13.49 -0.20
C ARG A 116 6.53 12.69 0.95
N HIS A 117 5.69 11.86 1.53
CA HIS A 117 6.14 11.02 2.63
C HIS A 117 7.24 10.06 2.17
N ILE A 118 7.20 9.64 0.91
CA ILE A 118 8.24 8.77 0.39
C ILE A 118 9.52 9.54 0.15
N GLU A 119 9.39 10.77 -0.33
CA GLU A 119 10.56 11.61 -0.51
C GLU A 119 11.25 11.84 0.83
N ASN A 120 10.47 12.14 1.87
CA ASN A 120 11.03 12.34 3.19
C ASN A 120 11.71 11.09 3.70
N PHE A 121 11.12 9.94 3.43
CA PHE A 121 11.72 8.67 3.83
C PHE A 121 13.12 8.52 3.24
N PHE A 122 13.27 8.85 1.96
CA PHE A 122 14.57 8.71 1.32
C PHE A 122 15.56 9.80 1.73
N LYS A 123 15.05 10.86 2.36
CA LYS A 123 15.93 11.90 2.89
C LYS A 123 16.33 11.62 4.33
N GLU A 124 16.24 10.36 4.72
CA GLU A 124 16.68 9.93 6.04
C GLU A 124 15.79 10.36 7.18
N PHE A 125 14.53 10.61 6.88
CA PHE A 125 13.56 10.85 7.94
C PHE A 125 12.79 9.57 8.20
N PHE A 126 13.53 8.56 8.64
CA PHE A 126 12.91 7.27 8.90
C PHE A 126 11.86 7.35 9.98
N PRO A 127 10.83 6.51 9.88
CA PRO A 127 9.86 6.44 10.96
C PRO A 127 10.52 6.11 12.28
N LYS A 128 10.06 6.72 13.35
CA LYS A 128 10.62 6.46 14.66
C LYS A 128 10.43 5.02 15.09
N THR A 129 9.39 4.37 14.56
CA THR A 129 9.11 2.98 14.85
C THR A 129 9.88 2.04 13.93
N LYS A 130 10.72 2.58 13.09
CA LYS A 130 11.45 1.82 12.07
C LYS A 130 10.50 1.08 11.13
N GLY A 131 9.29 1.60 11.00
CA GLY A 131 8.30 1.03 10.11
C GLY A 131 7.52 -0.13 10.70
N GLU A 132 7.76 -0.49 11.96
CA GLU A 132 7.08 -1.64 12.54
C GLU A 132 5.64 -1.33 12.91
N THR A 133 5.37 -0.11 13.34
CA THR A 133 4.02 0.28 13.72
C THR A 133 3.72 1.65 13.16
N ILE A 134 2.45 2.03 13.20
CA ILE A 134 2.04 3.32 12.69
C ILE A 134 0.85 3.79 13.54
N LYS A 135 0.79 5.10 13.75
CA LYS A 135 -0.28 5.68 14.54
C LYS A 135 -1.34 6.23 13.63
N VAL A 136 -2.60 6.01 13.97
CA VAL A 136 -3.71 6.60 13.22
C VAL A 136 -4.09 7.90 13.92
N ARG A 137 -4.02 9.00 13.18
CA ARG A 137 -4.40 10.28 13.72
C ARG A 137 -5.93 10.34 13.83
N VAL A 138 -6.42 10.87 14.94
CA VAL A 138 -7.86 10.91 15.17
C VAL A 138 -8.30 12.33 15.38
N GLY A 139 -9.58 12.53 15.26
CA GLY A 139 -10.14 13.82 15.61
C GLY A 139 -9.90 14.93 14.63
N LEU A 140 -9.31 14.65 13.52
CA LEU A 140 -9.10 15.68 12.55
C LEU A 140 -10.34 15.85 11.73
N LYS A 141 -10.76 17.01 11.63
CA LYS A 141 -11.93 17.20 10.89
C LYS A 141 -11.66 17.81 9.67
#